data_972064edd55b55a54f46a913f9425398
#
_entry.id   972064edd55b55a54f46a913f9425398
#
_cell.length_a   1.000
_cell.length_b   1.000
_cell.length_c   1.000
_cell.angle_alpha   90.00
_cell.angle_beta   90.00
_cell.angle_gamma   90.00
#
_symmetry.space_group_name_H-M   'P 1'
#
loop_
_entity.id
_entity.type
_entity.pdbx_description
1 polymer ?
#
loop_
_entity_poly.entity_id
_entity_poly.type
_entity_poly.pdbx_seq_one_letter_code
_entity_poly.pdbx_strand_id
1 'polypeptide(L)'
;MVQEAPAGTICAVTGLNSTFSGQGIGNETEAEKPVLEPVLTYRIELPPDCDVHQMLGKLRQLEEEIPELHIVWNERLAEIHAQVMGEVQIEILKSLIHERFGEWVEFGAGNIVYKETIRSTVEGVGHFEPLRHYAEVHLLLEPAEPGSGLQIGTVCSEDTLDRNWQRLILTHLLERKHPGVLTGSEITDMKITLVKGRAHIKHTEGGDFRQATYRAVRQGLKKAESVLLEPVYAFRLEIPSESTGRALNDIQRMYGSFEPPEMEGDMTVITGTAPVVTMRDYQKEVTAYSRGRGRVFCTLKGYEPCHNAEEVIASIGYDSEADVENPTGSVFCAHGAGFVVPWNEVEDHMHLEYTLENLEEESDSAESAADRSGGASSVQKAKKASDRVPMAASLQEAKELEEIFTRTYGKVERKRAGFERRTRPVTSVSY
;
A
#
# COMPACT_ATOMS: atom_id res chain seq x y z
N MET A 1 -24.37 31.48 9.60
CA MET A 1 -22.96 31.50 9.86
C MET A 1 -22.73 32.00 11.27
N VAL A 2 -22.09 31.26 12.14
CA VAL A 2 -21.77 31.65 13.52
C VAL A 2 -20.28 31.94 13.62
N GLN A 3 -19.86 32.88 14.47
CA GLN A 3 -18.44 33.22 14.63
C GLN A 3 -17.75 32.37 15.69
N GLU A 4 -18.51 31.82 16.61
CA GLU A 4 -18.02 30.99 17.70
C GLU A 4 -18.96 29.80 17.89
N ALA A 5 -18.40 28.63 18.12
CA ALA A 5 -19.14 27.39 18.46
C ALA A 5 -18.58 26.88 19.80
N PRO A 6 -19.41 26.76 20.86
CA PRO A 6 -18.96 26.22 22.14
C PRO A 6 -18.63 24.73 22.03
N ALA A 7 -17.79 24.24 22.95
CA ALA A 7 -17.42 22.83 23.02
C ALA A 7 -18.67 21.92 23.05
N GLY A 8 -18.64 20.82 22.28
CA GLY A 8 -19.74 19.88 22.11
C GLY A 8 -20.75 20.27 21.02
N THR A 9 -20.53 21.38 20.29
CA THR A 9 -21.38 21.77 19.16
C THR A 9 -20.88 21.13 17.85
N ILE A 10 -21.77 20.45 17.13
CA ILE A 10 -21.49 19.97 15.78
C ILE A 10 -21.61 21.16 14.82
N CYS A 11 -20.57 21.47 14.10
CA CYS A 11 -20.54 22.58 13.16
C CYS A 11 -19.71 22.23 11.90
N ALA A 12 -19.99 22.94 10.81
CA ALA A 12 -19.16 22.89 9.61
C ALA A 12 -18.21 24.10 9.59
N VAL A 13 -16.92 23.86 9.40
CA VAL A 13 -15.88 24.88 9.31
C VAL A 13 -15.46 25.04 7.86
N THR A 14 -15.47 26.29 7.36
CA THR A 14 -15.06 26.62 6.00
C THR A 14 -13.66 27.24 5.98
N GLY A 15 -12.94 27.08 4.88
CA GLY A 15 -11.62 27.67 4.69
C GLY A 15 -10.44 26.76 5.05
N LEU A 16 -10.71 25.49 5.37
CA LEU A 16 -9.69 24.47 5.60
C LEU A 16 -9.42 23.75 4.28
N ASN A 17 -8.30 24.08 3.62
CA ASN A 17 -7.99 23.59 2.27
C ASN A 17 -7.05 22.35 2.26
N SER A 18 -6.57 21.91 3.43
CA SER A 18 -5.59 20.83 3.55
C SER A 18 -6.01 19.76 4.56
N THR A 19 -7.29 19.74 4.93
CA THR A 19 -7.84 18.75 5.86
C THR A 19 -8.45 17.57 5.11
N PHE A 20 -8.48 16.41 5.76
CA PHE A 20 -9.10 15.19 5.25
C PHE A 20 -10.05 14.60 6.30
N SER A 21 -10.92 13.70 5.87
CA SER A 21 -11.87 13.02 6.74
C SER A 21 -11.13 12.19 7.81
N GLY A 22 -11.51 12.35 9.08
CA GLY A 22 -10.87 11.68 10.22
C GLY A 22 -9.65 12.39 10.79
N GLN A 23 -9.22 13.51 10.21
CA GLN A 23 -8.11 14.28 10.75
C GLN A 23 -8.50 15.01 12.04
N GLY A 24 -7.69 14.86 13.08
CA GLY A 24 -7.81 15.64 14.31
C GLY A 24 -7.42 17.10 14.08
N ILE A 25 -8.17 18.04 14.70
CA ILE A 25 -7.93 19.47 14.60
C ILE A 25 -7.66 20.03 16.01
N GLY A 26 -6.59 20.79 16.15
CA GLY A 26 -6.18 21.40 17.41
C GLY A 26 -5.58 20.37 18.37
N ASN A 27 -6.24 20.11 19.50
CA ASN A 27 -5.79 19.15 20.51
C ASN A 27 -6.40 17.74 20.36
N GLU A 28 -7.25 17.55 19.35
CA GLU A 28 -7.86 16.24 19.08
C GLU A 28 -6.87 15.33 18.37
N THR A 29 -6.88 14.05 18.72
CA THR A 29 -6.13 13.01 18.02
C THR A 29 -6.82 12.67 16.70
N GLU A 30 -6.08 12.12 15.75
CA GLU A 30 -6.67 11.57 14.52
C GLU A 30 -7.65 10.44 14.87
N ALA A 31 -8.73 10.34 14.11
CA ALA A 31 -9.65 9.23 14.25
C ALA A 31 -8.96 7.90 13.92
N GLU A 32 -9.40 6.83 14.57
CA GLU A 32 -8.96 5.49 14.21
C GLU A 32 -9.27 5.23 12.73
N LYS A 33 -8.33 4.57 12.04
CA LYS A 33 -8.56 4.17 10.65
C LYS A 33 -9.79 3.28 10.56
N PRO A 34 -10.60 3.40 9.49
CA PRO A 34 -11.72 2.51 9.29
C PRO A 34 -11.29 1.05 9.37
N VAL A 35 -12.00 0.25 10.14
CA VAL A 35 -11.75 -1.19 10.28
C VAL A 35 -12.06 -1.94 8.96
N LEU A 36 -12.91 -1.35 8.13
CA LEU A 36 -13.31 -1.92 6.86
C LEU A 36 -12.53 -1.27 5.72
N GLU A 37 -11.66 -2.08 5.08
CA GLU A 37 -10.96 -1.67 3.85
C GLU A 37 -11.74 -2.22 2.63
N PRO A 38 -11.91 -1.43 1.55
CA PRO A 38 -12.48 -1.94 0.30
C PRO A 38 -11.52 -2.90 -0.37
N VAL A 39 -12.02 -4.08 -0.72
CA VAL A 39 -11.23 -5.17 -1.31
C VAL A 39 -11.64 -5.51 -2.75
N LEU A 40 -12.62 -4.80 -3.26
CA LEU A 40 -13.13 -4.97 -4.62
C LEU A 40 -12.91 -3.69 -5.41
N THR A 41 -12.34 -3.82 -6.60
CA THR A 41 -12.16 -2.72 -7.55
C THR A 41 -13.13 -2.89 -8.69
N TYR A 42 -13.95 -1.89 -8.95
CA TYR A 42 -14.92 -1.88 -10.03
C TYR A 42 -14.58 -0.81 -11.05
N ARG A 43 -14.70 -1.15 -12.33
CA ARG A 43 -14.67 -0.16 -13.41
C ARG A 43 -15.96 0.66 -13.38
N ILE A 44 -15.86 1.98 -13.44
CA ILE A 44 -16.99 2.88 -13.59
C ILE A 44 -17.25 3.05 -15.08
N GLU A 45 -18.40 2.58 -15.54
CA GLU A 45 -18.84 2.69 -16.93
C GLU A 45 -19.64 3.98 -17.10
N LEU A 46 -19.08 4.91 -17.86
CA LEU A 46 -19.68 6.23 -18.09
C LEU A 46 -20.61 6.18 -19.31
N PRO A 47 -21.67 7.03 -19.35
CA PRO A 47 -22.47 7.24 -20.53
C PRO A 47 -21.61 7.70 -21.73
N PRO A 48 -22.00 7.37 -22.99
CA PRO A 48 -21.20 7.72 -24.17
C PRO A 48 -20.94 9.21 -24.37
N ASP A 49 -21.84 10.06 -23.87
CA ASP A 49 -21.78 11.52 -24.00
C ASP A 49 -21.01 12.17 -22.83
N CYS A 50 -20.54 11.38 -21.85
CA CYS A 50 -19.85 11.90 -20.66
C CYS A 50 -18.33 12.06 -20.94
N ASP A 51 -17.81 13.24 -20.64
CA ASP A 51 -16.34 13.49 -20.70
C ASP A 51 -15.65 12.81 -19.52
N VAL A 52 -14.80 11.82 -19.85
CA VAL A 52 -14.08 10.98 -18.88
C VAL A 52 -13.17 11.81 -17.96
N HIS A 53 -12.48 12.81 -18.49
CA HIS A 53 -11.55 13.62 -17.69
C HIS A 53 -12.29 14.57 -16.75
N GLN A 54 -13.43 15.12 -17.18
CA GLN A 54 -14.27 15.93 -16.30
C GLN A 54 -14.87 15.07 -15.19
N MET A 55 -15.34 13.85 -15.54
CA MET A 55 -15.90 12.93 -14.56
C MET A 55 -14.84 12.46 -13.57
N LEU A 56 -13.62 12.17 -14.01
CA LEU A 56 -12.49 11.84 -13.12
C LEU A 56 -12.25 12.95 -12.09
N GLY A 57 -12.31 14.22 -12.51
CA GLY A 57 -12.19 15.35 -11.58
C GLY A 57 -13.32 15.41 -10.56
N LYS A 58 -14.57 15.10 -10.97
CA LYS A 58 -15.75 15.05 -10.09
C LYS A 58 -15.66 13.87 -9.11
N LEU A 59 -15.24 12.70 -9.57
CA LEU A 59 -15.08 11.50 -8.72
C LEU A 59 -13.97 11.68 -7.68
N ARG A 60 -12.88 12.37 -8.03
CA ARG A 60 -11.85 12.73 -7.05
C ARG A 60 -12.34 13.70 -5.97
N GLN A 61 -13.34 14.52 -6.25
CA GLN A 61 -14.00 15.32 -5.21
C GLN A 61 -14.81 14.44 -4.25
N LEU A 62 -15.45 13.36 -4.74
CA LEU A 62 -16.10 12.38 -3.86
C LEU A 62 -15.08 11.61 -3.01
N GLU A 63 -13.90 11.29 -3.55
CA GLU A 63 -12.83 10.65 -2.82
C GLU A 63 -12.30 11.53 -1.66
N GLU A 64 -12.31 12.86 -1.79
CA GLU A 64 -11.98 13.78 -0.69
C GLU A 64 -12.95 13.64 0.50
N GLU A 65 -14.21 13.28 0.24
CA GLU A 65 -15.25 13.07 1.27
C GLU A 65 -15.30 11.61 1.76
N ILE A 66 -15.00 10.66 0.88
CA ILE A 66 -15.02 9.20 1.10
C ILE A 66 -13.67 8.64 0.67
N PRO A 67 -12.61 8.77 1.50
CA PRO A 67 -11.24 8.39 1.12
C PRO A 67 -11.07 6.91 0.76
N GLU A 68 -11.97 6.06 1.23
CA GLU A 68 -11.98 4.62 0.97
C GLU A 68 -12.28 4.28 -0.49
N LEU A 69 -12.82 5.20 -1.29
CA LEU A 69 -13.17 4.94 -2.69
C LEU A 69 -11.96 4.69 -3.60
N HIS A 70 -10.78 5.18 -3.24
CA HIS A 70 -9.55 5.02 -4.02
C HIS A 70 -9.79 5.07 -5.52
N ILE A 71 -10.04 6.28 -6.05
CA ILE A 71 -10.30 6.49 -7.48
C ILE A 71 -9.00 6.38 -8.27
N VAL A 72 -8.90 5.36 -9.12
CA VAL A 72 -7.72 5.07 -9.94
C VAL A 72 -8.05 5.33 -11.42
N TRP A 73 -7.20 6.13 -12.07
CA TRP A 73 -7.22 6.30 -13.51
C TRP A 73 -6.25 5.35 -14.17
N ASN A 74 -6.73 4.48 -15.04
CA ASN A 74 -5.90 3.61 -15.87
C ASN A 74 -5.69 4.27 -17.24
N GLU A 75 -4.52 4.87 -17.45
CA GLU A 75 -4.20 5.59 -18.70
C GLU A 75 -4.20 4.66 -19.93
N ARG A 76 -3.72 3.42 -19.79
CA ARG A 76 -3.63 2.47 -20.91
C ARG A 76 -5.00 2.04 -21.44
N LEU A 77 -5.97 1.91 -20.55
CA LEU A 77 -7.34 1.48 -20.90
C LEU A 77 -8.31 2.66 -21.02
N ALA A 78 -7.88 3.87 -20.62
CA ALA A 78 -8.73 5.05 -20.49
C ALA A 78 -9.97 4.80 -19.61
N GLU A 79 -9.78 4.08 -18.49
CA GLU A 79 -10.84 3.65 -17.59
C GLU A 79 -10.68 4.26 -16.19
N ILE A 80 -11.82 4.57 -15.55
CA ILE A 80 -11.86 4.97 -14.15
C ILE A 80 -12.27 3.76 -13.31
N HIS A 81 -11.51 3.48 -12.28
CA HIS A 81 -11.78 2.42 -11.31
C HIS A 81 -12.02 3.01 -9.91
N ALA A 82 -12.93 2.41 -9.14
CA ALA A 82 -13.18 2.73 -7.74
C ALA A 82 -13.09 1.48 -6.88
N GLN A 83 -12.51 1.61 -5.70
CA GLN A 83 -12.54 0.54 -4.71
C GLN A 83 -13.78 0.66 -3.85
N VAL A 84 -14.49 -0.44 -3.64
CA VAL A 84 -15.73 -0.51 -2.85
C VAL A 84 -15.78 -1.80 -2.05
N MET A 85 -16.59 -1.79 -0.98
CA MET A 85 -16.74 -2.94 -0.08
C MET A 85 -17.76 -3.97 -0.59
N GLY A 86 -18.66 -3.58 -1.49
CA GLY A 86 -19.70 -4.47 -2.04
C GLY A 86 -20.84 -3.76 -2.74
N GLU A 87 -21.87 -4.56 -3.15
CA GLU A 87 -22.97 -4.10 -3.99
C GLU A 87 -23.78 -2.94 -3.38
N VAL A 88 -23.99 -2.91 -2.07
CA VAL A 88 -24.75 -1.83 -1.41
C VAL A 88 -24.04 -0.48 -1.57
N GLN A 89 -22.71 -0.47 -1.44
CA GLN A 89 -21.94 0.75 -1.63
C GLN A 89 -21.96 1.22 -3.10
N ILE A 90 -22.00 0.28 -4.05
CA ILE A 90 -22.16 0.57 -5.48
C ILE A 90 -23.47 1.31 -5.73
N GLU A 91 -24.59 0.83 -5.20
CA GLU A 91 -25.90 1.46 -5.38
C GLU A 91 -25.96 2.85 -4.74
N ILE A 92 -25.35 3.02 -3.57
CA ILE A 92 -25.22 4.34 -2.92
C ILE A 92 -24.38 5.27 -3.82
N LEU A 93 -23.26 4.78 -4.34
CA LEU A 93 -22.35 5.56 -5.17
C LEU A 93 -23.00 5.96 -6.51
N LYS A 94 -23.73 5.08 -7.16
CA LYS A 94 -24.55 5.40 -8.36
C LYS A 94 -25.51 6.53 -8.07
N SER A 95 -26.27 6.43 -6.97
CA SER A 95 -27.25 7.45 -6.57
C SER A 95 -26.57 8.78 -6.28
N LEU A 96 -25.44 8.77 -5.58
CA LEU A 96 -24.68 9.96 -5.22
C LEU A 96 -24.08 10.66 -6.45
N ILE A 97 -23.54 9.89 -7.41
CA ILE A 97 -23.03 10.43 -8.68
C ILE A 97 -24.14 11.08 -9.47
N HIS A 98 -25.29 10.41 -9.56
CA HIS A 98 -26.45 10.98 -10.24
C HIS A 98 -26.97 12.26 -9.57
N GLU A 99 -27.13 12.26 -8.25
CA GLU A 99 -27.62 13.42 -7.50
C GLU A 99 -26.71 14.64 -7.63
N ARG A 100 -25.39 14.44 -7.56
CA ARG A 100 -24.42 15.54 -7.57
C ARG A 100 -23.99 16.00 -8.96
N PHE A 101 -23.91 15.07 -9.90
CA PHE A 101 -23.30 15.36 -11.20
C PHE A 101 -24.28 15.18 -12.38
N GLY A 102 -25.48 14.64 -12.13
CA GLY A 102 -26.52 14.47 -13.13
C GLY A 102 -26.29 13.28 -14.08
N GLU A 103 -25.26 12.47 -13.85
CA GLU A 103 -24.87 11.36 -14.71
C GLU A 103 -25.27 10.02 -14.13
N TRP A 104 -25.81 9.14 -14.97
CA TRP A 104 -26.05 7.74 -14.62
C TRP A 104 -24.83 6.91 -15.00
N VAL A 105 -24.22 6.25 -14.04
CA VAL A 105 -23.07 5.38 -14.25
C VAL A 105 -23.43 3.94 -13.95
N GLU A 106 -22.78 3.02 -14.65
CA GLU A 106 -22.83 1.59 -14.33
C GLU A 106 -21.46 1.13 -13.80
N PHE A 107 -21.46 -0.01 -13.12
CA PHE A 107 -20.25 -0.62 -12.60
C PHE A 107 -20.04 -1.97 -13.28
N GLY A 108 -18.87 -2.15 -13.88
CA GLY A 108 -18.46 -3.40 -14.50
C GLY A 108 -18.26 -4.54 -13.50
N ALA A 109 -17.70 -5.66 -13.97
CA ALA A 109 -17.35 -6.75 -13.05
C ALA A 109 -16.28 -6.30 -12.05
N GLY A 110 -16.50 -6.61 -10.77
CA GLY A 110 -15.54 -6.31 -9.72
C GLY A 110 -14.30 -7.20 -9.79
N ASN A 111 -13.14 -6.60 -9.67
CA ASN A 111 -11.86 -7.28 -9.54
C ASN A 111 -11.39 -7.28 -8.09
N ILE A 112 -10.63 -8.29 -7.71
CA ILE A 112 -10.04 -8.38 -6.38
C ILE A 112 -8.85 -7.43 -6.28
N VAL A 113 -8.73 -6.73 -5.16
CA VAL A 113 -7.54 -5.95 -4.82
C VAL A 113 -6.55 -6.91 -4.15
N TYR A 114 -5.55 -7.33 -4.91
CA TYR A 114 -4.44 -8.13 -4.39
C TYR A 114 -3.39 -7.24 -3.72
N LYS A 115 -2.58 -7.84 -2.86
CA LYS A 115 -1.35 -7.23 -2.30
C LYS A 115 -0.18 -8.19 -2.51
N GLU A 116 1.05 -7.71 -2.31
CA GLU A 116 2.24 -8.54 -2.38
C GLU A 116 3.09 -8.39 -1.12
N THR A 117 3.76 -9.47 -0.71
CA THR A 117 4.75 -9.49 0.36
C THR A 117 5.94 -10.37 0.00
N ILE A 118 6.86 -10.56 0.91
CA ILE A 118 8.03 -11.42 0.75
C ILE A 118 8.11 -12.46 1.86
N ARG A 119 8.80 -13.58 1.60
CA ARG A 119 9.12 -14.62 2.61
C ARG A 119 10.60 -14.64 3.00
N SER A 120 11.46 -14.09 2.15
CA SER A 120 12.91 -14.10 2.38
C SER A 120 13.42 -12.70 2.71
N THR A 121 14.40 -12.62 3.59
CA THR A 121 15.14 -11.38 3.87
C THR A 121 16.16 -11.16 2.75
N VAL A 122 16.20 -9.97 2.20
CA VAL A 122 17.13 -9.60 1.12
C VAL A 122 17.63 -8.17 1.30
N GLU A 123 18.85 -7.90 0.80
CA GLU A 123 19.34 -6.54 0.64
C GLU A 123 19.14 -6.08 -0.81
N GLY A 124 18.33 -5.03 -0.98
CA GLY A 124 18.05 -4.40 -2.25
C GLY A 124 18.98 -3.21 -2.48
N VAL A 125 19.56 -3.12 -3.66
CA VAL A 125 20.49 -2.06 -4.05
C VAL A 125 19.93 -1.22 -5.17
N GLY A 126 19.94 0.10 -4.99
CA GLY A 126 19.55 1.04 -6.02
C GLY A 126 20.66 2.06 -6.26
N HIS A 127 21.08 2.19 -7.50
CA HIS A 127 22.11 3.13 -7.92
C HIS A 127 21.55 4.07 -9.01
N PHE A 128 21.87 5.36 -8.91
CA PHE A 128 21.46 6.34 -9.87
C PHE A 128 22.60 7.35 -10.13
N GLU A 129 23.30 7.16 -11.26
CA GLU A 129 24.47 7.93 -11.65
C GLU A 129 24.43 8.33 -13.14
N PRO A 130 23.41 9.06 -13.63
CA PRO A 130 23.53 9.73 -14.92
C PRO A 130 24.52 10.89 -14.79
N LEU A 131 25.00 11.41 -15.93
CA LEU A 131 26.04 12.44 -15.96
C LEU A 131 25.74 13.60 -14.97
N ARG A 132 26.66 13.84 -14.02
CA ARG A 132 26.60 14.84 -12.94
C ARG A 132 25.56 14.57 -11.84
N HIS A 133 25.09 13.36 -11.72
CA HIS A 133 24.23 12.89 -10.63
C HIS A 133 24.88 11.69 -9.96
N TYR A 134 24.58 11.46 -8.68
CA TYR A 134 25.08 10.29 -7.96
C TYR A 134 24.24 10.01 -6.72
N ALA A 135 23.70 8.82 -6.59
CA ALA A 135 23.17 8.29 -5.35
C ALA A 135 23.20 6.77 -5.35
N GLU A 136 23.59 6.16 -4.21
CA GLU A 136 23.48 4.74 -3.97
C GLU A 136 22.76 4.50 -2.65
N VAL A 137 21.83 3.55 -2.63
CA VAL A 137 20.97 3.22 -1.49
C VAL A 137 20.90 1.70 -1.35
N HIS A 138 21.15 1.22 -0.15
CA HIS A 138 21.00 -0.16 0.25
C HIS A 138 19.89 -0.29 1.28
N LEU A 139 18.91 -1.12 0.99
CA LEU A 139 17.71 -1.35 1.81
C LEU A 139 17.66 -2.84 2.19
N LEU A 140 17.57 -3.12 3.47
CA LEU A 140 17.22 -4.44 3.96
C LEU A 140 15.70 -4.59 3.93
N LEU A 141 15.21 -5.57 3.18
CA LEU A 141 13.79 -5.94 3.09
C LEU A 141 13.59 -7.23 3.89
N GLU A 142 12.75 -7.18 4.90
CA GLU A 142 12.47 -8.29 5.81
C GLU A 142 10.96 -8.57 5.80
N PRO A 143 10.51 -9.85 5.82
CA PRO A 143 9.11 -10.16 6.04
C PRO A 143 8.67 -9.68 7.42
N ALA A 144 7.42 -9.25 7.56
CA ALA A 144 6.83 -8.83 8.81
C ALA A 144 5.52 -9.59 9.08
N GLU A 145 4.94 -9.39 10.27
CA GLU A 145 3.71 -10.06 10.67
C GLU A 145 2.54 -9.68 9.75
N PRO A 146 1.66 -10.62 9.41
CA PRO A 146 0.46 -10.36 8.61
C PRO A 146 -0.39 -9.22 9.21
N GLY A 147 -0.79 -8.27 8.38
CA GLY A 147 -1.57 -7.10 8.79
C GLY A 147 -0.76 -5.97 9.42
N SER A 148 0.58 -6.10 9.52
CA SER A 148 1.44 -5.05 10.08
C SER A 148 1.71 -3.90 9.11
N GLY A 149 1.37 -4.07 7.83
CA GLY A 149 1.62 -3.09 6.78
C GLY A 149 3.10 -2.90 6.46
N LEU A 150 3.44 -1.75 5.92
CA LEU A 150 4.82 -1.41 5.58
C LEU A 150 5.48 -0.67 6.75
N GLN A 151 6.55 -1.24 7.30
CA GLN A 151 7.37 -0.67 8.36
C GLN A 151 8.66 -0.11 7.77
N ILE A 152 9.03 1.12 8.12
CA ILE A 152 10.19 1.79 7.55
C ILE A 152 11.10 2.30 8.66
N GLY A 153 12.43 2.07 8.50
CA GLY A 153 13.41 2.48 9.47
C GLY A 153 14.80 2.68 8.89
N THR A 154 15.75 3.08 9.74
CA THR A 154 17.17 3.22 9.40
C THR A 154 18.06 2.72 10.52
N VAL A 155 19.13 2.01 10.14
CA VAL A 155 20.26 1.68 11.00
C VAL A 155 21.57 2.22 10.41
N CYS A 156 21.47 3.00 9.33
CA CYS A 156 22.64 3.59 8.66
C CYS A 156 23.36 4.57 9.58
N SER A 157 24.68 4.45 9.67
CA SER A 157 25.52 5.38 10.44
C SER A 157 25.53 6.76 9.78
N GLU A 158 25.53 7.83 10.61
CA GLU A 158 25.72 9.20 10.11
C GLU A 158 27.12 9.44 9.52
N ASP A 159 28.10 8.62 9.91
CA ASP A 159 29.43 8.63 9.30
C ASP A 159 29.44 8.07 7.87
N THR A 160 28.50 7.20 7.54
CA THR A 160 28.34 6.60 6.20
C THR A 160 27.49 7.50 5.30
N LEU A 161 26.36 8.01 5.82
CA LEU A 161 25.45 8.88 5.09
C LEU A 161 24.88 9.93 6.04
N ASP A 162 25.01 11.21 5.66
CA ASP A 162 24.49 12.35 6.44
C ASP A 162 22.99 12.16 6.77
N ARG A 163 22.60 12.55 7.96
CA ARG A 163 21.25 12.39 8.51
C ARG A 163 20.15 13.00 7.62
N ASN A 164 20.44 14.09 6.93
CA ASN A 164 19.45 14.73 6.05
C ASN A 164 19.15 13.86 4.83
N TRP A 165 20.17 13.20 4.27
CA TRP A 165 19.97 12.24 3.19
C TRP A 165 19.23 11.00 3.66
N GLN A 166 19.52 10.48 4.87
CA GLN A 166 18.76 9.36 5.44
C GLN A 166 17.28 9.71 5.57
N ARG A 167 16.95 10.89 6.14
CA ARG A 167 15.56 11.36 6.26
C ARG A 167 14.88 11.49 4.91
N LEU A 168 15.58 11.98 3.90
CA LEU A 168 15.05 12.10 2.54
C LEU A 168 14.71 10.73 1.94
N ILE A 169 15.56 9.73 2.13
CA ILE A 169 15.31 8.35 1.70
C ILE A 169 14.07 7.79 2.39
N LEU A 170 13.94 7.96 3.71
CA LEU A 170 12.74 7.53 4.45
C LEU A 170 11.47 8.24 3.95
N THR A 171 11.55 9.54 3.62
CA THR A 171 10.45 10.27 3.01
C THR A 171 10.07 9.69 1.66
N HIS A 172 11.04 9.32 0.82
CA HIS A 172 10.77 8.69 -0.48
C HIS A 172 10.15 7.31 -0.37
N LEU A 173 10.44 6.56 0.69
CA LEU A 173 9.77 5.29 0.98
C LEU A 173 8.30 5.48 1.39
N LEU A 174 7.96 6.61 2.03
CA LEU A 174 6.61 6.92 2.53
C LEU A 174 5.74 7.71 1.54
N GLU A 175 6.32 8.43 0.57
CA GLU A 175 5.59 9.36 -0.29
C GLU A 175 4.68 8.68 -1.33
N ARG A 176 4.86 7.37 -1.55
CA ARG A 176 4.09 6.62 -2.56
C ARG A 176 3.87 5.17 -2.13
N LYS A 177 2.85 4.55 -2.73
CA LYS A 177 2.66 3.11 -2.72
C LYS A 177 3.69 2.44 -3.64
N HIS A 178 4.37 1.42 -3.13
CA HIS A 178 5.36 0.67 -3.91
C HIS A 178 4.71 -0.55 -4.56
N PRO A 179 4.78 -0.71 -5.90
CA PRO A 179 4.25 -1.90 -6.56
C PRO A 179 5.17 -3.11 -6.35
N GLY A 180 4.58 -4.26 -6.17
CA GLY A 180 5.28 -5.54 -6.17
C GLY A 180 5.72 -5.98 -7.57
N VAL A 181 6.31 -7.15 -7.69
CA VAL A 181 6.91 -7.65 -8.94
C VAL A 181 6.14 -8.79 -9.59
N LEU A 182 5.11 -9.33 -8.92
CA LEU A 182 4.30 -10.43 -9.44
C LEU A 182 3.12 -9.93 -10.28
N THR A 183 2.41 -8.93 -9.76
CA THR A 183 1.17 -8.39 -10.36
C THR A 183 1.17 -6.87 -10.43
N GLY A 184 2.17 -6.22 -9.85
CA GLY A 184 2.21 -4.77 -9.65
C GLY A 184 1.29 -4.28 -8.51
N SER A 185 0.74 -5.20 -7.73
CA SER A 185 -0.07 -4.87 -6.56
C SER A 185 0.80 -4.23 -5.47
N GLU A 186 0.17 -3.44 -4.59
CA GLU A 186 0.87 -2.75 -3.50
C GLU A 186 1.53 -3.75 -2.54
N ILE A 187 2.79 -3.49 -2.16
CA ILE A 187 3.49 -4.29 -1.15
C ILE A 187 2.96 -3.99 0.26
N THR A 188 2.95 -5.02 1.12
CA THR A 188 2.51 -4.93 2.52
C THR A 188 3.25 -5.95 3.38
N ASP A 189 3.09 -5.86 4.70
CA ASP A 189 3.57 -6.85 5.67
C ASP A 189 5.06 -7.13 5.52
N MET A 190 5.83 -6.06 5.39
CA MET A 190 7.28 -6.11 5.34
C MET A 190 7.91 -4.90 6.02
N LYS A 191 9.16 -5.08 6.44
CA LYS A 191 9.99 -4.03 7.00
C LYS A 191 11.08 -3.66 6.02
N ILE A 192 11.23 -2.38 5.74
CA ILE A 192 12.28 -1.82 4.89
C ILE A 192 13.20 -0.96 5.75
N THR A 193 14.45 -1.37 5.88
CA THR A 193 15.45 -0.69 6.71
C THR A 193 16.57 -0.15 5.85
N LEU A 194 16.83 1.16 5.91
CA LEU A 194 18.00 1.75 5.30
C LEU A 194 19.25 1.29 6.05
N VAL A 195 20.13 0.54 5.40
CA VAL A 195 21.37 0.00 6.00
C VAL A 195 22.60 0.78 5.58
N LYS A 196 22.71 1.16 4.32
CA LYS A 196 23.81 1.98 3.79
C LYS A 196 23.31 2.94 2.71
N GLY A 197 24.10 3.97 2.44
CA GLY A 197 23.90 4.85 1.30
C GLY A 197 25.15 5.68 1.05
N ARG A 198 25.28 6.19 -0.16
CA ARG A 198 26.40 7.03 -0.57
C ARG A 198 25.93 8.23 -1.37
N ALA A 199 26.43 9.40 -0.99
CA ALA A 199 26.28 10.67 -1.70
C ALA A 199 27.63 11.14 -2.25
N HIS A 200 27.60 11.95 -3.29
CA HIS A 200 28.76 12.65 -3.81
C HIS A 200 28.63 14.16 -3.57
N ILE A 201 29.62 14.78 -2.94
CA ILE A 201 29.57 16.17 -2.47
C ILE A 201 29.17 17.19 -3.56
N LYS A 202 29.49 16.93 -4.84
CA LYS A 202 29.26 17.84 -5.96
C LYS A 202 28.15 17.39 -6.91
N HIS A 203 27.69 16.16 -6.80
CA HIS A 203 26.84 15.54 -7.83
C HIS A 203 25.56 14.93 -7.27
N THR A 204 25.33 14.97 -5.96
CA THR A 204 24.09 14.45 -5.37
C THR A 204 23.09 15.56 -5.19
N GLU A 205 21.90 15.35 -5.77
CA GLU A 205 20.70 16.16 -5.55
C GLU A 205 19.60 15.31 -4.93
N GLY A 206 18.57 15.95 -4.33
CA GLY A 206 17.50 15.22 -3.65
C GLY A 206 16.74 14.23 -4.54
N GLY A 207 16.56 14.59 -5.81
CA GLY A 207 15.94 13.72 -6.80
C GLY A 207 16.70 12.43 -7.12
N ASP A 208 18.02 12.42 -6.90
CA ASP A 208 18.86 11.23 -7.14
C ASP A 208 18.56 10.15 -6.12
N PHE A 209 18.41 10.52 -4.85
CA PHE A 209 18.01 9.59 -3.80
C PHE A 209 16.62 9.04 -4.02
N ARG A 210 15.68 9.82 -4.58
CA ARG A 210 14.37 9.28 -4.98
C ARG A 210 14.51 8.15 -5.98
N GLN A 211 15.31 8.38 -7.03
CA GLN A 211 15.56 7.39 -8.06
C GLN A 211 16.27 6.15 -7.53
N ALA A 212 17.30 6.32 -6.71
CA ALA A 212 18.04 5.21 -6.10
C ALA A 212 17.17 4.41 -5.12
N THR A 213 16.36 5.09 -4.28
CA THR A 213 15.47 4.44 -3.31
C THR A 213 14.45 3.54 -4.00
N TYR A 214 13.76 4.06 -5.04
CA TYR A 214 12.76 3.26 -5.75
C TYR A 214 13.38 2.04 -6.45
N ARG A 215 14.57 2.18 -7.01
CA ARG A 215 15.32 1.08 -7.61
C ARG A 215 15.77 0.05 -6.58
N ALA A 216 16.20 0.49 -5.39
CA ALA A 216 16.58 -0.40 -4.31
C ALA A 216 15.39 -1.27 -3.85
N VAL A 217 14.21 -0.69 -3.67
CA VAL A 217 12.99 -1.46 -3.37
C VAL A 217 12.70 -2.48 -4.48
N ARG A 218 12.69 -2.04 -5.74
CA ARG A 218 12.36 -2.92 -6.87
C ARG A 218 13.37 -4.04 -7.08
N GLN A 219 14.66 -3.73 -6.98
CA GLN A 219 15.74 -4.73 -7.09
C GLN A 219 15.65 -5.76 -5.96
N GLY A 220 15.42 -5.30 -4.71
CA GLY A 220 15.21 -6.21 -3.58
C GLY A 220 13.99 -7.12 -3.77
N LEU A 221 12.85 -6.60 -4.23
CA LEU A 221 11.66 -7.41 -4.53
C LEU A 221 11.90 -8.44 -5.65
N LYS A 222 12.74 -8.13 -6.63
CA LYS A 222 13.13 -9.10 -7.68
C LYS A 222 14.01 -10.24 -7.14
N LYS A 223 14.80 -9.97 -6.11
CA LYS A 223 15.65 -10.98 -5.44
C LYS A 223 14.87 -11.82 -4.43
N ALA A 224 13.86 -11.22 -3.81
CA ALA A 224 13.09 -11.86 -2.76
C ALA A 224 12.14 -12.95 -3.29
N GLU A 225 11.82 -13.90 -2.43
CA GLU A 225 10.67 -14.80 -2.64
C GLU A 225 9.38 -14.01 -2.41
N SER A 226 8.86 -13.40 -3.48
CA SER A 226 7.63 -12.62 -3.45
C SER A 226 6.39 -13.51 -3.39
N VAL A 227 5.38 -13.09 -2.64
CA VAL A 227 4.13 -13.81 -2.40
C VAL A 227 2.94 -12.93 -2.73
N LEU A 228 2.02 -13.44 -3.55
CA LEU A 228 0.75 -12.79 -3.81
C LEU A 228 -0.20 -13.04 -2.64
N LEU A 229 -0.84 -11.98 -2.16
CA LEU A 229 -1.84 -12.01 -1.11
C LEU A 229 -3.22 -11.67 -1.66
N GLU A 230 -4.23 -12.43 -1.21
CA GLU A 230 -5.64 -12.17 -1.50
C GLU A 230 -6.40 -11.77 -0.23
N PRO A 231 -7.45 -10.95 -0.36
CA PRO A 231 -8.31 -10.62 0.77
C PRO A 231 -9.18 -11.82 1.15
N VAL A 232 -9.34 -12.04 2.46
CA VAL A 232 -10.10 -13.13 3.05
C VAL A 232 -11.19 -12.59 3.97
N TYR A 233 -12.42 -13.09 3.81
CA TYR A 233 -13.52 -12.82 4.72
C TYR A 233 -13.48 -13.77 5.91
N ALA A 234 -13.73 -13.24 7.11
CA ALA A 234 -14.32 -13.99 8.20
C ALA A 234 -15.83 -13.97 8.01
N PHE A 235 -16.46 -15.13 8.00
CA PHE A 235 -17.90 -15.25 7.79
C PHE A 235 -18.61 -15.90 8.97
N ARG A 236 -19.88 -15.54 9.15
CA ARG A 236 -20.88 -16.21 9.96
C ARG A 236 -22.06 -16.58 9.07
N LEU A 237 -22.31 -17.85 8.90
CA LEU A 237 -23.39 -18.40 8.08
C LEU A 237 -24.45 -19.00 8.99
N GLU A 238 -25.68 -18.54 8.88
CA GLU A 238 -26.86 -19.04 9.60
C GLU A 238 -27.81 -19.69 8.59
N ILE A 239 -28.07 -21.00 8.75
CA ILE A 239 -28.85 -21.79 7.80
C ILE A 239 -29.73 -22.82 8.51
N PRO A 240 -30.84 -23.28 7.89
CA PRO A 240 -31.57 -24.42 8.38
C PRO A 240 -30.69 -25.67 8.51
N SER A 241 -30.83 -26.42 9.58
CA SER A 241 -29.97 -27.57 9.88
C SER A 241 -29.97 -28.66 8.79
N GLU A 242 -31.05 -28.76 8.03
CA GLU A 242 -31.15 -29.63 6.85
C GLU A 242 -30.18 -29.25 5.72
N SER A 243 -29.72 -28.01 5.71
CA SER A 243 -28.80 -27.47 4.67
C SER A 243 -27.32 -27.51 5.06
N THR A 244 -26.99 -27.95 6.29
CA THR A 244 -25.64 -27.92 6.84
C THR A 244 -24.62 -28.65 5.94
N GLY A 245 -24.96 -29.89 5.50
CA GLY A 245 -24.04 -30.67 4.65
C GLY A 245 -23.72 -30.00 3.33
N ARG A 246 -24.70 -29.31 2.72
CA ARG A 246 -24.48 -28.53 1.50
C ARG A 246 -23.56 -27.35 1.76
N ALA A 247 -23.81 -26.59 2.80
CA ALA A 247 -23.01 -25.41 3.16
C ALA A 247 -21.54 -25.76 3.43
N LEU A 248 -21.29 -26.84 4.18
CA LEU A 248 -19.92 -27.31 4.45
C LEU A 248 -19.19 -27.68 3.15
N ASN A 249 -19.89 -28.35 2.22
CA ASN A 249 -19.31 -28.71 0.93
C ASN A 249 -19.05 -27.45 0.06
N ASP A 250 -19.97 -26.50 0.08
CA ASP A 250 -19.82 -25.22 -0.66
C ASP A 250 -18.61 -24.44 -0.12
N ILE A 251 -18.46 -24.33 1.22
CA ILE A 251 -17.30 -23.64 1.84
C ILE A 251 -15.99 -24.32 1.44
N GLN A 252 -15.91 -25.65 1.45
CA GLN A 252 -14.72 -26.36 1.00
C GLN A 252 -14.41 -26.11 -0.48
N ARG A 253 -15.43 -26.09 -1.34
CA ARG A 253 -15.28 -25.78 -2.76
C ARG A 253 -14.81 -24.34 -2.99
N MET A 254 -15.16 -23.44 -2.10
CA MET A 254 -14.72 -22.04 -2.10
C MET A 254 -13.32 -21.83 -1.47
N TYR A 255 -12.57 -22.89 -1.20
CA TYR A 255 -11.27 -22.86 -0.51
C TYR A 255 -11.34 -22.24 0.90
N GLY A 256 -12.53 -22.27 1.53
CA GLY A 256 -12.75 -21.77 2.86
C GLY A 256 -12.39 -22.80 3.93
N SER A 257 -12.18 -22.30 5.13
CA SER A 257 -12.09 -23.08 6.36
C SER A 257 -13.28 -22.76 7.27
N PHE A 258 -13.67 -23.69 8.13
CA PHE A 258 -14.77 -23.49 9.06
C PHE A 258 -14.49 -24.17 10.40
N GLU A 259 -15.08 -23.61 11.45
CA GLU A 259 -15.12 -24.19 12.78
C GLU A 259 -16.27 -25.21 12.89
N PRO A 260 -16.28 -26.10 13.89
CA PRO A 260 -17.37 -27.03 14.09
C PRO A 260 -18.73 -26.31 14.12
N PRO A 261 -19.72 -26.76 13.31
CA PRO A 261 -21.03 -26.13 13.28
C PRO A 261 -21.75 -26.17 14.65
N GLU A 262 -22.33 -25.05 15.01
CA GLU A 262 -23.14 -24.94 16.24
C GLU A 262 -24.63 -25.00 15.90
N MET A 263 -25.40 -25.77 16.67
CA MET A 263 -26.85 -25.88 16.46
C MET A 263 -27.60 -24.91 17.38
N GLU A 264 -28.39 -24.03 16.79
CA GLU A 264 -29.29 -23.10 17.49
C GLU A 264 -30.76 -23.41 17.13
N GLY A 265 -31.36 -24.35 17.83
CA GLY A 265 -32.74 -24.79 17.52
C GLY A 265 -32.82 -25.57 16.21
N ASP A 266 -33.59 -25.04 15.23
CA ASP A 266 -33.71 -25.59 13.87
C ASP A 266 -32.70 -25.00 12.86
N MET A 267 -31.86 -24.09 13.35
CA MET A 267 -30.78 -23.45 12.58
C MET A 267 -29.42 -24.01 12.97
N THR A 268 -28.48 -23.91 12.02
CA THR A 268 -27.07 -24.20 12.25
C THR A 268 -26.27 -22.95 11.94
N VAL A 269 -25.36 -22.61 12.82
CA VAL A 269 -24.40 -21.51 12.67
C VAL A 269 -23.04 -22.12 12.31
N ILE A 270 -22.44 -21.62 11.26
CA ILE A 270 -21.10 -21.99 10.79
C ILE A 270 -20.27 -20.73 10.72
N THR A 271 -19.15 -20.70 11.44
CA THR A 271 -18.14 -19.63 11.36
C THR A 271 -16.90 -20.14 10.65
N GLY A 272 -16.18 -19.25 10.01
CA GLY A 272 -14.99 -19.63 9.27
C GLY A 272 -14.39 -18.50 8.46
N THR A 273 -13.50 -18.88 7.54
CA THR A 273 -12.86 -17.92 6.63
C THR A 273 -12.90 -18.44 5.20
N ALA A 274 -13.01 -17.53 4.22
CA ALA A 274 -12.92 -17.88 2.80
C ALA A 274 -12.42 -16.69 1.97
N PRO A 275 -11.76 -16.95 0.81
CA PRO A 275 -11.35 -15.91 -0.12
C PRO A 275 -12.54 -15.05 -0.57
N VAL A 276 -12.32 -13.73 -0.64
CA VAL A 276 -13.36 -12.79 -1.09
C VAL A 276 -13.85 -13.13 -2.49
N VAL A 277 -12.94 -13.54 -3.38
CA VAL A 277 -13.27 -13.87 -4.78
C VAL A 277 -14.33 -14.96 -4.90
N THR A 278 -14.32 -15.95 -4.02
CA THR A 278 -15.26 -17.10 -4.07
C THR A 278 -16.52 -16.86 -3.25
N MET A 279 -16.46 -16.02 -2.21
CA MET A 279 -17.55 -15.84 -1.25
C MET A 279 -18.43 -14.61 -1.53
N ARG A 280 -17.99 -13.63 -2.30
CA ARG A 280 -18.70 -12.35 -2.48
C ARG A 280 -20.17 -12.48 -2.93
N ASP A 281 -20.50 -13.50 -3.72
CA ASP A 281 -21.86 -13.74 -4.23
C ASP A 281 -22.60 -14.88 -3.50
N TYR A 282 -21.98 -15.50 -2.52
CA TYR A 282 -22.52 -16.71 -1.87
C TYR A 282 -23.85 -16.49 -1.13
N GLN A 283 -24.15 -15.25 -0.69
CA GLN A 283 -25.45 -14.92 -0.11
C GLN A 283 -26.62 -15.24 -1.07
N LYS A 284 -26.45 -15.06 -2.38
CA LYS A 284 -27.48 -15.40 -3.39
C LYS A 284 -27.76 -16.89 -3.41
N GLU A 285 -26.71 -17.71 -3.37
CA GLU A 285 -26.84 -19.18 -3.32
C GLU A 285 -27.48 -19.65 -2.01
N VAL A 286 -27.04 -19.08 -0.87
CA VAL A 286 -27.60 -19.37 0.46
C VAL A 286 -29.09 -19.04 0.50
N THR A 287 -29.49 -17.90 -0.01
CA THR A 287 -30.91 -17.50 -0.09
C THR A 287 -31.73 -18.51 -0.91
N ALA A 288 -31.18 -18.96 -2.04
CA ALA A 288 -31.85 -19.88 -2.94
C ALA A 288 -32.08 -21.26 -2.30
N TYR A 289 -31.04 -21.91 -1.75
CA TYR A 289 -31.18 -23.25 -1.20
C TYR A 289 -31.86 -23.31 0.16
N SER A 290 -31.76 -22.24 0.97
CA SER A 290 -32.41 -22.11 2.27
C SER A 290 -33.83 -21.61 2.19
N ARG A 291 -34.37 -21.32 1.00
CA ARG A 291 -35.68 -20.73 0.76
C ARG A 291 -35.85 -19.37 1.47
N GLY A 292 -34.80 -18.55 1.46
CA GLY A 292 -34.79 -17.24 2.09
C GLY A 292 -34.55 -17.22 3.61
N ARG A 293 -34.33 -18.39 4.23
CA ARG A 293 -34.12 -18.50 5.69
C ARG A 293 -32.64 -18.29 6.08
N GLY A 294 -31.71 -18.55 5.15
CA GLY A 294 -30.26 -18.45 5.40
C GLY A 294 -29.71 -17.04 5.26
N ARG A 295 -28.70 -16.74 6.02
CA ARG A 295 -27.98 -15.45 6.01
C ARG A 295 -26.48 -15.67 6.08
N VAL A 296 -25.73 -14.86 5.35
CA VAL A 296 -24.25 -14.79 5.41
C VAL A 296 -23.85 -13.40 5.88
N PHE A 297 -23.05 -13.35 6.91
CA PHE A 297 -22.41 -12.13 7.39
C PHE A 297 -20.92 -12.25 7.12
N CYS A 298 -20.35 -11.34 6.36
CA CYS A 298 -18.93 -11.32 6.03
C CYS A 298 -18.29 -10.04 6.56
N THR A 299 -17.13 -10.19 7.19
CA THR A 299 -16.23 -9.09 7.56
C THR A 299 -14.85 -9.38 7.00
N LEU A 300 -14.12 -8.36 6.57
CA LEU A 300 -12.74 -8.56 6.12
C LEU A 300 -11.88 -9.01 7.30
N LYS A 301 -11.26 -10.20 7.17
CA LYS A 301 -10.29 -10.71 8.15
C LYS A 301 -8.91 -10.09 7.93
N GLY A 302 -8.53 -9.85 6.67
CA GLY A 302 -7.22 -9.39 6.26
C GLY A 302 -6.79 -10.03 4.95
N TYR A 303 -5.48 -10.09 4.74
CA TYR A 303 -4.87 -10.67 3.54
C TYR A 303 -4.11 -11.94 3.91
N GLU A 304 -4.27 -12.98 3.08
CA GLU A 304 -3.58 -14.27 3.23
C GLU A 304 -2.94 -14.68 1.89
N PRO A 305 -1.98 -15.61 1.87
CA PRO A 305 -1.42 -16.11 0.62
C PRO A 305 -2.50 -16.59 -0.35
N CYS A 306 -2.44 -16.10 -1.58
CA CYS A 306 -3.46 -16.38 -2.61
C CYS A 306 -3.50 -17.88 -2.94
N HIS A 307 -4.67 -18.50 -2.85
CA HIS A 307 -4.85 -19.94 -3.03
C HIS A 307 -4.56 -20.42 -4.46
N ASN A 308 -4.73 -19.56 -5.45
CA ASN A 308 -4.48 -19.83 -6.88
C ASN A 308 -3.54 -18.79 -7.51
N ALA A 309 -2.47 -18.42 -6.80
CA ALA A 309 -1.56 -17.34 -7.16
C ALA A 309 -1.04 -17.44 -8.60
N GLU A 310 -0.65 -18.63 -9.06
CA GLU A 310 -0.10 -18.84 -10.41
C GLU A 310 -1.10 -18.45 -11.51
N GLU A 311 -2.37 -18.83 -11.34
CA GLU A 311 -3.44 -18.49 -12.29
C GLU A 311 -3.69 -16.98 -12.34
N VAL A 312 -3.71 -16.34 -11.15
CA VAL A 312 -3.92 -14.89 -11.02
C VAL A 312 -2.77 -14.11 -11.64
N ILE A 313 -1.53 -14.47 -11.33
CA ILE A 313 -0.32 -13.85 -11.90
C ILE A 313 -0.33 -13.96 -13.43
N ALA A 314 -0.62 -15.16 -13.95
CA ALA A 314 -0.71 -15.40 -15.40
C ALA A 314 -1.83 -14.59 -16.07
N SER A 315 -2.98 -14.45 -15.39
CA SER A 315 -4.12 -13.68 -15.89
C SER A 315 -3.84 -12.18 -15.93
N ILE A 316 -3.17 -11.63 -14.91
CA ILE A 316 -2.81 -10.22 -14.86
C ILE A 316 -1.69 -9.92 -15.85
N GLY A 317 -0.72 -10.83 -16.02
CA GLY A 317 0.34 -10.73 -16.99
C GLY A 317 1.23 -9.49 -16.83
N TYR A 318 1.45 -9.05 -15.58
CA TYR A 318 2.31 -7.91 -15.28
C TYR A 318 3.78 -8.26 -15.54
N ASP A 319 4.46 -7.44 -16.33
CA ASP A 319 5.90 -7.54 -16.55
C ASP A 319 6.63 -6.43 -15.78
N SER A 320 7.26 -6.80 -14.68
CA SER A 320 7.98 -5.87 -13.81
C SER A 320 9.25 -5.27 -14.44
N GLU A 321 9.78 -5.89 -15.51
CA GLU A 321 10.98 -5.39 -16.22
C GLU A 321 10.60 -4.43 -17.35
N ALA A 322 9.41 -4.59 -17.92
CA ALA A 322 8.87 -3.67 -18.90
C ALA A 322 8.22 -2.42 -18.30
N ASP A 323 8.07 -2.35 -16.96
CA ASP A 323 7.48 -1.21 -16.26
C ASP A 323 8.47 -0.03 -16.18
N VAL A 324 8.35 0.90 -17.12
CA VAL A 324 9.23 2.09 -17.22
C VAL A 324 9.03 3.08 -16.06
N GLU A 325 7.85 3.10 -15.43
CA GLU A 325 7.57 3.98 -14.29
C GLU A 325 8.20 3.45 -12.99
N ASN A 326 8.39 2.13 -12.91
CA ASN A 326 8.95 1.44 -11.76
C ASN A 326 10.13 0.54 -12.16
N PRO A 327 11.22 1.10 -12.66
CA PRO A 327 12.32 0.31 -13.20
C PRO A 327 12.99 -0.54 -12.12
N THR A 328 13.32 -1.78 -12.46
CA THR A 328 14.01 -2.73 -11.59
C THR A 328 15.54 -2.60 -11.64
N GLY A 329 16.07 -2.12 -12.77
CA GLY A 329 17.49 -1.90 -12.97
C GLY A 329 17.98 -0.57 -12.42
N SER A 330 19.29 -0.42 -12.32
CA SER A 330 20.01 0.78 -11.85
C SER A 330 20.72 1.51 -12.98
N VAL A 331 21.06 2.78 -12.75
CA VAL A 331 21.77 3.60 -13.74
C VAL A 331 23.17 3.89 -13.22
N PHE A 332 24.17 3.44 -13.95
CA PHE A 332 25.59 3.67 -13.68
C PHE A 332 26.22 4.58 -14.75
N CYS A 333 27.42 5.11 -14.48
CA CYS A 333 28.14 5.98 -15.41
C CYS A 333 29.51 5.39 -15.76
N ALA A 334 29.80 5.27 -17.04
CA ALA A 334 31.13 4.93 -17.51
C ALA A 334 31.52 5.88 -18.64
N HIS A 335 32.75 6.39 -18.59
CA HIS A 335 33.30 7.33 -19.59
C HIS A 335 32.41 8.58 -19.88
N GLY A 336 31.66 9.04 -18.85
CA GLY A 336 30.77 10.18 -18.95
C GLY A 336 29.42 9.91 -19.62
N ALA A 337 29.05 8.64 -19.84
CA ALA A 337 27.75 8.21 -20.33
C ALA A 337 27.05 7.33 -19.31
N GLY A 338 25.77 7.64 -19.03
CA GLY A 338 24.90 6.79 -18.21
C GLY A 338 24.47 5.55 -18.99
N PHE A 339 24.45 4.39 -18.34
CA PHE A 339 23.93 3.14 -18.88
C PHE A 339 23.08 2.40 -17.83
N VAL A 340 22.12 1.63 -18.28
CA VAL A 340 21.24 0.86 -17.40
C VAL A 340 21.82 -0.51 -17.18
N VAL A 341 21.90 -0.92 -15.91
CA VAL A 341 22.31 -2.26 -15.47
C VAL A 341 21.05 -2.98 -14.99
N PRO A 342 20.73 -4.19 -15.52
CA PRO A 342 19.58 -4.96 -15.08
C PRO A 342 19.71 -5.36 -13.59
N TRP A 343 18.58 -5.63 -12.95
CA TRP A 343 18.50 -5.87 -11.51
C TRP A 343 19.42 -6.99 -11.00
N ASN A 344 19.64 -8.05 -11.79
CA ASN A 344 20.48 -9.22 -11.46
C ASN A 344 21.98 -8.99 -11.64
N GLU A 345 22.38 -7.85 -12.20
CA GLU A 345 23.79 -7.49 -12.42
C GLU A 345 24.20 -6.26 -11.60
N VAL A 346 23.26 -5.65 -10.84
CA VAL A 346 23.54 -4.45 -10.03
C VAL A 346 24.66 -4.70 -9.02
N GLU A 347 24.74 -5.90 -8.47
CA GLU A 347 25.72 -6.30 -7.47
C GLU A 347 27.17 -6.25 -8.00
N ASP A 348 27.38 -6.58 -9.27
CA ASP A 348 28.69 -6.53 -9.92
C ASP A 348 29.17 -5.09 -10.17
N HIS A 349 28.28 -4.11 -10.07
CA HIS A 349 28.54 -2.70 -10.40
C HIS A 349 28.42 -1.76 -9.19
N MET A 350 27.80 -2.18 -8.07
CA MET A 350 27.60 -1.35 -6.89
C MET A 350 28.92 -0.84 -6.30
N HIS A 351 28.89 0.31 -5.64
CA HIS A 351 30.07 0.95 -5.07
C HIS A 351 30.24 0.70 -3.56
N LEU A 352 29.21 0.20 -2.90
CA LEU A 352 29.23 -0.19 -1.48
C LEU A 352 29.09 -1.71 -1.36
N GLU A 353 29.77 -2.29 -0.42
CA GLU A 353 29.67 -3.73 -0.12
C GLU A 353 28.36 -4.04 0.61
N TYR A 354 27.84 -5.25 0.45
CA TYR A 354 26.67 -5.72 1.18
C TYR A 354 26.85 -5.67 2.70
N THR A 355 25.74 -5.48 3.38
CA THR A 355 25.66 -5.54 4.84
C THR A 355 25.23 -6.93 5.30
N LEU A 356 24.41 -7.61 4.53
CA LEU A 356 23.80 -8.90 4.89
C LEU A 356 24.85 -10.00 5.03
N GLU A 357 25.82 -10.07 4.13
CA GLU A 357 26.94 -11.04 4.20
C GLU A 357 27.76 -10.86 5.48
N ASN A 358 28.03 -9.62 5.87
CA ASN A 358 28.77 -9.32 7.09
C ASN A 358 27.98 -9.70 8.36
N LEU A 359 26.66 -9.62 8.35
CA LEU A 359 25.81 -10.01 9.48
C LEU A 359 25.72 -11.54 9.62
N GLU A 360 25.72 -12.29 8.53
CA GLU A 360 25.75 -13.75 8.53
C GLU A 360 27.10 -14.26 9.03
N GLU A 361 28.22 -13.69 8.56
CA GLU A 361 29.56 -14.05 9.05
C GLU A 361 29.76 -13.72 10.53
N GLU A 362 29.23 -12.61 11.03
CA GLU A 362 29.25 -12.27 12.46
C GLU A 362 28.39 -13.22 13.29
N SER A 363 27.23 -13.67 12.79
CA SER A 363 26.36 -14.63 13.47
C SER A 363 27.00 -16.02 13.54
N ASP A 364 27.58 -16.51 12.45
CA ASP A 364 28.26 -17.80 12.38
C ASP A 364 29.56 -17.80 13.22
N SER A 365 30.27 -16.68 13.24
CA SER A 365 31.45 -16.52 14.09
C SER A 365 31.10 -16.46 15.58
N ALA A 366 29.95 -15.86 15.93
CA ALA A 366 29.44 -15.80 17.31
C ALA A 366 28.91 -17.15 17.79
N GLU A 367 28.23 -17.93 16.94
CA GLU A 367 27.79 -19.28 17.26
C GLU A 367 28.97 -20.25 17.38
N SER A 368 29.96 -20.15 16.50
CA SER A 368 31.17 -20.96 16.57
C SER A 368 32.07 -20.62 17.79
N ALA A 369 32.00 -19.38 18.29
CA ALA A 369 32.69 -18.97 19.50
C ALA A 369 31.93 -19.40 20.78
N ALA A 370 30.61 -19.45 20.74
CA ALA A 370 29.77 -19.90 21.85
C ALA A 370 29.88 -21.41 22.08
N ASP A 371 30.05 -22.20 21.03
CA ASP A 371 30.24 -23.66 21.10
C ASP A 371 31.63 -24.04 21.66
N ARG A 372 32.61 -23.11 21.59
CA ARG A 372 33.97 -23.30 22.16
C ARG A 372 34.12 -22.82 23.61
N SER A 373 33.19 -22.03 24.14
CA SER A 373 33.14 -21.56 25.52
C SER A 373 31.89 -22.01 26.19
N GLY A 374 31.86 -23.21 26.77
CA GLY A 374 30.72 -23.69 27.56
C GLY A 374 30.42 -22.77 28.75
N GLY A 375 29.53 -21.79 28.58
CA GLY A 375 29.13 -20.87 29.65
C GLY A 375 27.89 -20.09 29.27
N ALA A 376 26.78 -20.37 29.97
CA ALA A 376 25.42 -19.87 29.78
C ALA A 376 25.23 -18.36 30.10
N SER A 377 26.10 -17.46 29.60
CA SER A 377 25.99 -16.02 29.90
C SER A 377 25.93 -15.10 28.68
N SER A 378 26.13 -15.58 27.46
CA SER A 378 26.18 -14.72 26.27
C SER A 378 24.86 -14.59 25.51
N VAL A 379 23.91 -15.51 25.68
CA VAL A 379 22.59 -15.50 25.01
C VAL A 379 21.69 -14.33 25.50
N GLN A 380 21.90 -13.85 26.73
CA GLN A 380 21.16 -12.68 27.24
C GLN A 380 21.69 -11.33 26.73
N LYS A 381 22.93 -11.25 26.20
CA LYS A 381 23.46 -10.00 25.62
C LYS A 381 23.07 -9.79 24.16
N ALA A 382 22.92 -10.85 23.41
CA ALA A 382 22.48 -10.77 22.02
C ALA A 382 20.97 -10.38 21.92
N LYS A 383 20.11 -10.95 22.81
CA LYS A 383 18.70 -10.52 22.91
C LYS A 383 18.51 -9.04 23.34
N LYS A 384 19.45 -8.48 24.09
CA LYS A 384 19.39 -7.05 24.50
C LYS A 384 19.86 -6.08 23.41
N ALA A 385 20.56 -6.52 22.39
CA ALA A 385 20.90 -5.69 21.23
C ALA A 385 19.76 -5.58 20.22
N SER A 386 18.96 -6.64 20.06
CA SER A 386 17.74 -6.66 19.23
C SER A 386 16.63 -5.71 19.77
N ASP A 387 16.58 -5.49 21.09
CA ASP A 387 15.58 -4.62 21.70
C ASP A 387 15.92 -3.10 21.65
N ARG A 388 16.97 -2.71 20.94
CA ARG A 388 17.39 -1.30 20.79
C ARG A 388 17.24 -0.73 19.37
N VAL A 389 16.45 -1.35 18.52
CA VAL A 389 16.07 -0.76 17.23
C VAL A 389 15.09 0.39 17.55
N PRO A 390 15.35 1.64 17.14
CA PRO A 390 14.40 2.73 17.32
C PRO A 390 13.10 2.38 16.59
N MET A 391 11.98 2.58 17.27
CA MET A 391 10.64 2.39 16.71
C MET A 391 10.54 2.98 15.31
N ALA A 392 9.87 2.26 14.40
CA ALA A 392 9.53 2.72 13.06
C ALA A 392 8.93 4.13 13.10
N ALA A 393 9.36 4.97 12.15
CA ALA A 393 8.78 6.31 12.00
C ALA A 393 7.27 6.19 11.80
N SER A 394 6.50 6.81 12.68
CA SER A 394 5.05 6.92 12.53
C SER A 394 4.74 7.90 11.39
N LEU A 395 3.53 7.83 10.83
CA LEU A 395 3.06 8.79 9.81
C LEU A 395 3.19 10.25 10.30
N GLN A 396 3.16 10.45 11.60
CA GLN A 396 3.29 11.73 12.28
C GLN A 396 4.74 12.23 12.27
N GLU A 397 5.71 11.35 12.52
CA GLU A 397 7.15 11.65 12.39
C GLU A 397 7.53 11.96 10.94
N ALA A 398 6.91 11.28 9.96
CA ALA A 398 7.10 11.59 8.54
C ALA A 398 6.54 12.98 8.16
N LYS A 399 5.40 13.40 8.72
CA LYS A 399 4.85 14.77 8.55
C LYS A 399 5.73 15.82 9.21
N GLU A 400 6.24 15.54 10.41
CA GLU A 400 7.20 16.44 11.10
C GLU A 400 8.50 16.58 10.30
N LEU A 401 8.97 15.49 9.68
CA LEU A 401 10.12 15.49 8.77
C LEU A 401 9.87 16.33 7.50
N GLU A 402 8.66 16.25 6.92
CA GLU A 402 8.26 17.05 5.76
C GLU A 402 8.14 18.55 6.11
N GLU A 403 7.63 18.88 7.30
CA GLU A 403 7.60 20.25 7.82
C GLU A 403 8.99 20.81 8.06
N ILE A 404 9.88 20.05 8.68
CA ILE A 404 11.28 20.42 8.92
C ILE A 404 12.00 20.65 7.56
N PHE A 405 11.77 19.77 6.60
CA PHE A 405 12.32 19.89 5.26
C PHE A 405 11.84 21.18 4.55
N THR A 406 10.53 21.44 4.61
CA THR A 406 9.92 22.65 4.04
C THR A 406 10.46 23.92 4.68
N ARG A 407 10.74 23.86 5.99
CA ARG A 407 11.29 24.99 6.77
C ARG A 407 12.77 25.26 6.50
N THR A 408 13.53 24.20 6.20
CA THR A 408 14.99 24.26 6.01
C THR A 408 15.39 24.58 4.55
N TYR A 409 14.65 24.07 3.60
CA TYR A 409 14.98 24.14 2.16
C TYR A 409 13.96 24.90 1.29
N GLY A 410 12.92 25.51 1.91
CA GLY A 410 11.84 26.19 1.21
C GLY A 410 10.80 25.21 0.63
N LYS A 411 9.58 25.72 0.41
CA LYS A 411 8.50 24.94 -0.22
C LYS A 411 8.95 24.42 -1.57
N VAL A 412 9.04 23.11 -1.72
CA VAL A 412 9.11 22.47 -3.02
C VAL A 412 7.75 22.73 -3.68
N GLU A 413 7.69 23.70 -4.61
CA GLU A 413 6.50 23.91 -5.42
C GLU A 413 6.25 22.62 -6.22
N ARG A 414 5.24 21.86 -5.82
CA ARG A 414 4.62 20.88 -6.70
C ARG A 414 4.11 21.66 -7.89
N LYS A 415 4.82 21.64 -9.01
CA LYS A 415 4.27 22.11 -10.30
C LYS A 415 3.08 21.21 -10.63
N ARG A 416 1.91 21.58 -10.12
CA ARG A 416 0.66 21.16 -10.73
C ARG A 416 0.70 21.71 -12.15
N ALA A 417 0.53 20.85 -13.13
CA ALA A 417 0.37 21.24 -14.52
C ALA A 417 -0.66 22.39 -14.58
N GLY A 418 -0.25 23.51 -15.19
CA GLY A 418 -0.94 24.77 -15.08
C GLY A 418 -2.35 24.74 -15.60
N PHE A 419 -3.25 25.29 -14.81
CA PHE A 419 -4.44 25.94 -15.29
C PHE A 419 -4.51 27.31 -14.61
N GLU A 420 -3.91 28.31 -15.27
CA GLU A 420 -4.14 29.75 -14.97
C GLU A 420 -5.60 30.06 -15.30
N ARG A 421 -6.45 30.21 -14.26
CA ARG A 421 -7.71 30.93 -14.40
C ARG A 421 -7.41 32.41 -14.56
N ARG A 422 -7.51 32.90 -15.77
CA ARG A 422 -7.67 34.35 -16.01
C ARG A 422 -9.05 34.78 -15.46
N THR A 423 -9.08 35.39 -14.29
CA THR A 423 -10.24 36.13 -13.79
C THR A 423 -10.29 37.46 -14.56
N ARG A 424 -11.29 37.61 -15.43
CA ARG A 424 -11.70 38.94 -15.90
C ARG A 424 -12.64 39.56 -14.83
N PRO A 425 -12.50 40.84 -14.54
CA PRO A 425 -13.43 41.55 -13.66
C PRO A 425 -14.79 41.69 -14.35
N VAL A 426 -15.85 41.30 -13.66
CA VAL A 426 -17.24 41.58 -14.07
C VAL A 426 -17.52 43.02 -13.69
N THR A 427 -17.63 43.87 -14.68
CA THR A 427 -18.22 45.19 -14.53
C THR A 427 -19.76 45.07 -14.36
N SER A 428 -20.24 45.63 -13.28
CA SER A 428 -21.68 45.83 -13.02
C SER A 428 -22.33 46.67 -14.13
N VAL A 429 -23.42 46.16 -14.70
CA VAL A 429 -24.43 47.00 -15.37
C VAL A 429 -25.75 46.74 -14.68
N SER A 430 -26.24 47.81 -14.08
CA SER A 430 -27.60 47.94 -13.58
C SER A 430 -28.61 48.06 -14.75
N TYR A 431 -29.64 47.22 -14.75
CA TYR A 431 -31.06 47.61 -14.95
C TYR A 431 -31.91 46.48 -14.39
#